data_2554c84cbc1a1bd117f56cb595b087c2
#
_entry.id   2554c84cbc1a1bd117f56cb595b087c2
#
_cell.length_a   1.000
_cell.length_b   1.000
_cell.length_c   1.000
_cell.angle_alpha   90.00
_cell.angle_beta   90.00
_cell.angle_gamma   90.00
#
_symmetry.space_group_name_H-M   'P 1'
#
loop_
_entity.id
_entity.type
_entity.pdbx_description
1 polymer ?
#
loop_
_entity_poly.entity_id
_entity_poly.type
_entity_poly.pdbx_seq_one_letter_code
_entity_poly.pdbx_strand_id
1 'polypeptide(L)' 'MRDTKQEILTVKEIQDILKIGTNAAYNLIHSKAFPVIKIGQCYRIPAASFYAWLDNPGVAKY' A
#
# COMPACT_ATOMS: atom_id res chain seq x y z
N MET A 1 -15.37 13.82 -9.98
CA MET A 1 -14.90 13.65 -9.77
C MET A 1 -14.41 12.67 -9.46
N ARG A 2 -13.76 12.33 -9.44
CA ARG A 2 -13.30 11.37 -9.33
C ARG A 2 -13.30 10.93 -8.14
N ASP A 3 -13.38 9.98 -7.75
CA ASP A 3 -13.47 9.51 -6.68
C ASP A 3 -12.23 9.07 -6.22
N THR A 4 -11.51 9.66 -5.40
CA THR A 4 -10.26 9.23 -4.96
C THR A 4 -10.33 7.96 -4.18
N LYS A 5 -11.45 7.64 -3.64
CA LYS A 5 -11.55 6.43 -2.91
C LYS A 5 -11.44 5.26 -3.82
N GLN A 6 -11.55 5.47 -5.11
CA GLN A 6 -11.41 4.39 -6.02
C GLN A 6 -10.02 4.27 -6.54
N GLU A 7 -9.08 5.07 -6.08
CA GLU A 7 -7.74 4.98 -6.56
C GLU A 7 -7.06 3.72 -6.11
N ILE A 8 -6.19 3.21 -6.95
CA ILE A 8 -5.43 2.01 -6.66
C ILE A 8 -3.97 2.37 -6.76
N LEU A 9 -3.20 1.96 -5.80
CA LEU A 9 -1.78 2.24 -5.79
C LEU A 9 -1.00 1.04 -6.26
N THR A 10 0.16 1.29 -6.80
CA THR A 10 1.06 0.20 -7.20
C THR A 10 2.17 0.13 -6.17
N VAL A 11 2.97 -0.93 -6.27
CA VAL A 11 4.09 -1.09 -5.36
C VAL A 11 5.04 0.09 -5.49
N LYS A 12 5.25 0.55 -6.72
CA LYS A 12 6.16 1.65 -6.93
C LYS A 12 5.66 2.91 -6.26
N GLU A 13 4.36 3.13 -6.28
CA GLU A 13 3.82 4.29 -5.62
C GLU A 13 3.98 4.21 -4.12
N ILE A 14 3.86 3.04 -3.56
CA ILE A 14 4.05 2.86 -2.15
C ILE A 14 5.50 3.13 -1.78
N GLN A 15 6.43 2.68 -2.60
CA GLN A 15 7.84 2.97 -2.37
C GLN A 15 8.06 4.47 -2.32
N ASP A 16 7.42 5.17 -3.22
CA ASP A 16 7.59 6.60 -3.31
C ASP A 16 6.97 7.32 -2.13
N ILE A 17 5.80 6.90 -1.73
CA ILE A 17 5.11 7.54 -0.63
C ILE A 17 5.86 7.33 0.68
N LEU A 18 6.31 6.11 0.90
CA LEU A 18 6.97 5.78 2.14
C LEU A 18 8.48 5.98 2.07
N LYS A 19 9.00 6.25 0.88
CA LYS A 19 10.42 6.45 0.69
C LYS A 19 11.22 5.23 1.12
N ILE A 20 10.80 4.07 0.67
CA ILE A 20 11.47 2.84 1.03
C ILE A 20 11.92 2.12 -0.23
N GLY A 21 12.79 1.17 -0.08
CA GLY A 21 13.29 0.43 -1.21
C GLY A 21 12.32 -0.65 -1.66
N THR A 22 12.68 -1.31 -2.74
CA THR A 22 11.83 -2.35 -3.30
C THR A 22 11.64 -3.50 -2.33
N ASN A 23 12.70 -3.96 -1.71
CA ASN A 23 12.57 -5.09 -0.80
C ASN A 23 11.67 -4.76 0.38
N ALA A 24 11.80 -3.56 0.91
CA ALA A 24 10.97 -3.16 2.04
C ALA A 24 9.52 -3.09 1.62
N ALA A 25 9.26 -2.60 0.41
CA ALA A 25 7.89 -2.49 -0.06
C ALA A 25 7.26 -3.87 -0.22
N TYR A 26 8.00 -4.81 -0.80
CA TYR A 26 7.46 -6.14 -0.97
C TYR A 26 7.28 -6.85 0.37
N ASN A 27 8.17 -6.63 1.31
CA ASN A 27 7.98 -7.20 2.63
C ASN A 27 6.71 -6.66 3.28
N LEU A 28 6.46 -5.38 3.11
CA LEU A 28 5.28 -4.78 3.67
C LEU A 28 4.02 -5.38 3.04
N ILE A 29 4.03 -5.56 1.74
CA ILE A 29 2.89 -6.14 1.04
C ILE A 29 2.66 -7.57 1.49
N HIS A 30 3.73 -8.33 1.63
CA HIS A 30 3.59 -9.72 2.02
C HIS A 30 3.19 -9.88 3.48
N SER A 31 3.41 -8.85 4.29
CA SER A 31 3.02 -8.93 5.68
C SER A 31 1.53 -8.73 5.85
N LYS A 32 0.86 -8.34 4.76
CA LYS A 32 -0.58 -8.15 4.82
C LYS A 32 -1.02 -7.11 5.82
N ALA A 33 -0.25 -6.05 5.91
CA ALA A 33 -0.60 -4.96 6.80
C ALA A 33 -1.89 -4.29 6.31
N PHE A 34 -2.17 -4.38 5.04
CA PHE A 34 -3.40 -3.85 4.47
C PHE A 34 -3.81 -4.74 3.32
N PRO A 35 -5.04 -4.66 2.87
CA PRO A 35 -5.49 -5.50 1.77
C PRO A 35 -4.71 -5.24 0.50
N VAL A 36 -4.34 -6.30 -0.18
CA VAL A 36 -3.61 -6.20 -1.42
C VAL A 36 -4.27 -7.11 -2.43
N ILE A 37 -4.41 -6.62 -3.64
CA ILE A 37 -5.00 -7.40 -4.71
C ILE A 37 -3.91 -7.76 -5.70
N LYS A 38 -3.78 -9.02 -6.01
CA LYS A 38 -2.78 -9.44 -6.96
C LYS A 38 -3.44 -9.73 -8.28
N ILE A 39 -3.02 -9.06 -9.32
CA ILE A 39 -3.57 -9.26 -10.64
C ILE A 39 -2.43 -9.65 -11.54
N GLY A 40 -2.40 -10.89 -11.98
CA GLY A 40 -1.30 -11.37 -12.78
C GLY A 40 -0.03 -11.31 -11.97
N GLN A 41 0.91 -10.52 -12.40
CA GLN A 41 2.14 -10.37 -11.67
C GLN A 41 2.23 -9.01 -11.01
N CYS A 42 1.16 -8.28 -10.99
CA CYS A 42 1.17 -6.95 -10.43
C CYS A 42 0.38 -6.92 -9.13
N TYR A 43 0.84 -6.14 -8.20
CA TYR A 43 0.12 -5.96 -6.96
C TYR A 43 -0.60 -4.63 -7.01
N ARG A 44 -1.85 -4.61 -6.58
CA ARG A 44 -2.63 -3.38 -6.54
C ARG A 44 -3.12 -3.19 -5.12
N ILE A 45 -2.99 -2.01 -4.62
CA ILE A 45 -3.36 -1.73 -3.25
C ILE A 45 -4.42 -0.64 -3.25
N PRO A 46 -5.58 -0.88 -2.67
CA PRO A 46 -6.58 0.17 -2.59
C PRO A 46 -6.04 1.35 -1.80
N ALA A 47 -6.10 2.52 -2.38
CA ALA A 47 -5.53 3.68 -1.74
C ALA A 47 -6.17 3.95 -0.40
N ALA A 48 -7.47 3.80 -0.32
CA ALA A 48 -8.17 4.05 0.93
C ALA A 48 -7.64 3.16 2.05
N SER A 49 -7.43 1.90 1.74
CA SER A 49 -6.94 0.97 2.75
C SER A 49 -5.51 1.30 3.15
N PHE A 50 -4.71 1.67 2.17
CA PHE A 50 -3.31 1.99 2.44
C PHE A 50 -3.24 3.23 3.34
N TYR A 51 -4.00 4.25 3.02
CA TYR A 51 -3.92 5.46 3.80
C TYR A 51 -4.54 5.28 5.19
N ALA A 52 -5.55 4.44 5.29
CA ALA A 52 -6.10 4.15 6.60
C ALA A 52 -5.05 3.46 7.48
N TRP A 53 -4.30 2.54 6.90
CA TRP A 53 -3.26 1.87 7.63
C TRP A 53 -2.17 2.86 8.02
N LEU A 54 -1.80 3.72 7.08
CA LEU A 54 -0.73 4.66 7.31
C LEU A 54 -1.12 5.65 8.42
N ASP A 55 -2.39 5.98 8.49
CA ASP A 55 -2.86 6.94 9.45
C ASP A 55 -3.11 6.35 10.81
N ASN A 56 -2.88 5.09 10.99
CA ASN A 56 -3.15 4.42 12.24
C ASN A 56 -1.85 4.14 12.94
N PRO A 57 -1.39 5.01 13.80
CA PRO A 57 -0.10 4.86 14.42
C PRO A 57 0.00 3.65 15.33
N GLY A 58 -1.09 3.18 15.80
CA GLY A 58 -1.03 2.05 16.67
C GLY A 58 -0.57 0.80 15.98
N VAL A 59 -0.79 0.73 14.69
CA VAL A 59 -0.41 -0.40 13.97
C VAL A 59 0.96 -0.27 13.43
N ALA A 60 1.30 0.90 13.08
CA ALA A 60 2.53 1.07 12.44
C ALA A 60 3.62 1.32 13.34
N LYS A 61 3.91 0.45 14.23
CA LYS A 61 4.88 0.72 14.96
C LYS A 61 5.97 -0.03 14.60
N TYR A 62 6.92 0.29 14.12
CA TYR A 62 8.06 -0.43 13.88
C TYR A 62 9.23 0.46 13.99
#